data_697af5672cfca2ec2e02fd5a6fe716da
#
_entry.id   697af5672cfca2ec2e02fd5a6fe716da
#
_cell.length_a   1.000
_cell.length_b   1.000
_cell.length_c   1.000
_cell.angle_alpha   90.00
_cell.angle_beta   90.00
_cell.angle_gamma   90.00
#
_symmetry.space_group_name_H-M   'P 1'
#
loop_
_entity.id
_entity.type
_entity.pdbx_description
1 polymer ?
#
loop_
_entity_poly.entity_id
_entity_poly.type
_entity_poly.pdbx_seq_one_letter_code
_entity_poly.pdbx_strand_id
1 'polypeptide(L)'
;MNAMRGIEQIPWLYDLSMALMPGMQRWRKSLAGLARGRVLEVGCGTGQMLPLYPDGVELFALDPNADALIRADRRAPAAGLLCASAEHLPFPDAAFDTVVSGLAFCSVPDPARGLAEIRRVLKPDGHLLMLEHVHARNRAGRWLLDTLQPPWTLLTGGCRPNRDTEKIVENAGFCIEREHYKAQGVMRHFVAGKSC
;
A
#
# COMPACT_ATOMS: atom_id res chain seq x y z
N MET A 1 18.74 -19.04 -8.42
CA MET A 1 17.62 -19.79 -7.81
C MET A 1 16.37 -18.96 -8.03
N ASN A 2 15.43 -19.41 -8.89
CA ASN A 2 14.14 -18.71 -9.02
C ASN A 2 13.37 -18.89 -7.71
N ALA A 3 13.23 -17.81 -6.93
CA ALA A 3 12.34 -17.80 -5.78
C ALA A 3 10.93 -18.20 -6.26
N MET A 4 10.26 -19.10 -5.54
CA MET A 4 8.88 -19.48 -5.86
C MET A 4 8.01 -18.22 -5.85
N ARG A 5 7.33 -17.96 -6.97
CA ARG A 5 6.40 -16.84 -7.08
C ARG A 5 5.17 -17.15 -6.23
N GLY A 6 4.92 -16.34 -5.21
CA GLY A 6 3.70 -16.43 -4.41
C GLY A 6 2.49 -15.81 -5.10
N ILE A 7 1.32 -15.94 -4.46
CA ILE A 7 0.02 -15.46 -5.00
C ILE A 7 0.08 -13.98 -5.43
N GLU A 8 0.71 -13.13 -4.63
CA GLU A 8 0.83 -11.68 -4.91
C GLU A 8 1.68 -11.37 -6.14
N GLN A 9 2.60 -12.27 -6.49
CA GLN A 9 3.49 -12.12 -7.64
C GLN A 9 2.91 -12.68 -8.95
N ILE A 10 1.74 -13.33 -8.88
CA ILE A 10 0.99 -13.88 -10.02
C ILE A 10 -0.27 -13.04 -10.24
N PRO A 11 -0.27 -12.08 -11.18
CA PRO A 11 -1.30 -11.04 -11.26
C PRO A 11 -2.74 -11.55 -11.40
N TRP A 12 -2.97 -12.61 -12.19
CA TRP A 12 -4.32 -13.17 -12.36
C TRP A 12 -4.82 -13.88 -11.11
N LEU A 13 -3.91 -14.55 -10.36
CA LEU A 13 -4.26 -15.26 -9.13
C LEU A 13 -4.54 -14.27 -7.99
N TYR A 14 -3.77 -13.19 -7.93
CA TYR A 14 -4.05 -12.07 -7.03
C TYR A 14 -5.44 -11.45 -7.31
N ASP A 15 -5.75 -11.17 -8.58
CA ASP A 15 -7.06 -10.63 -8.96
C ASP A 15 -8.21 -11.55 -8.54
N LEU A 16 -8.06 -12.86 -8.75
CA LEU A 16 -9.03 -13.86 -8.32
C LEU A 16 -9.20 -13.88 -6.79
N SER A 17 -8.09 -13.87 -6.05
CA SER A 17 -8.14 -13.86 -4.58
C SER A 17 -8.83 -12.61 -4.03
N MET A 18 -8.58 -11.44 -4.65
CA MET A 18 -9.23 -10.19 -4.26
C MET A 18 -10.72 -10.13 -4.61
N ALA A 19 -11.13 -10.76 -5.71
CA ALA A 19 -12.54 -10.86 -6.09
C ALA A 19 -13.35 -11.67 -5.06
N LEU A 20 -12.71 -12.59 -4.36
CA LEU A 20 -13.33 -13.43 -3.31
C LEU A 20 -13.37 -12.74 -1.93
N MET A 21 -12.79 -11.53 -1.79
CA MET A 21 -12.78 -10.77 -0.52
C MET A 21 -13.88 -9.71 -0.51
N PRO A 22 -15.07 -10.00 0.05
CA PRO A 22 -16.16 -9.04 0.12
C PRO A 22 -15.78 -7.85 1.02
N GLY A 23 -16.09 -6.63 0.56
CA GLY A 23 -15.83 -5.41 1.32
C GLY A 23 -14.50 -4.74 1.02
N MET A 24 -13.50 -5.42 0.45
CA MET A 24 -12.21 -4.82 0.10
C MET A 24 -12.34 -3.61 -0.83
N GLN A 25 -13.25 -3.68 -1.81
CA GLN A 25 -13.53 -2.56 -2.72
C GLN A 25 -14.09 -1.32 -1.99
N ARG A 26 -14.86 -1.52 -0.91
CA ARG A 26 -15.36 -0.38 -0.11
C ARG A 26 -14.22 0.32 0.64
N TRP A 27 -13.27 -0.46 1.17
CA TRP A 27 -12.09 0.07 1.83
C TRP A 27 -11.21 0.85 0.85
N ARG A 28 -10.93 0.27 -0.32
CA ARG A 28 -10.17 0.92 -1.40
C ARG A 28 -10.84 2.20 -1.87
N LYS A 29 -12.15 2.18 -2.13
CA LYS A 29 -12.92 3.36 -2.54
C LYS A 29 -12.91 4.45 -1.45
N SER A 30 -13.04 4.06 -0.19
CA SER A 30 -12.95 4.99 0.94
C SER A 30 -11.59 5.65 1.05
N LEU A 31 -10.50 4.91 0.79
CA LEU A 31 -9.13 5.44 0.80
C LEU A 31 -8.87 6.34 -0.41
N ALA A 32 -9.09 5.84 -1.62
CA ALA A 32 -8.85 6.57 -2.86
C ALA A 32 -9.65 7.88 -2.93
N GLY A 33 -10.87 7.89 -2.39
CA GLY A 33 -11.71 9.09 -2.33
C GLY A 33 -11.18 10.24 -1.47
N LEU A 34 -10.15 10.00 -0.65
CA LEU A 34 -9.47 11.04 0.13
C LEU A 34 -8.30 11.68 -0.63
N ALA A 35 -7.87 11.07 -1.73
CA ALA A 35 -6.73 11.54 -2.52
C ALA A 35 -7.07 12.83 -3.26
N ARG A 36 -6.11 13.75 -3.35
CA ARG A 36 -6.24 15.05 -4.00
C ARG A 36 -4.92 15.51 -4.62
N GLY A 37 -5.04 16.36 -5.61
CA GLY A 37 -3.90 16.99 -6.28
C GLY A 37 -3.08 15.99 -7.10
N ARG A 38 -1.76 16.06 -6.96
CA ARG A 38 -0.82 15.13 -7.58
C ARG A 38 -0.65 13.91 -6.68
N VAL A 39 -1.06 12.75 -7.16
CA VAL A 39 -1.20 11.50 -6.38
C VAL A 39 -0.19 10.47 -6.85
N LEU A 40 0.48 9.81 -5.91
CA LEU A 40 1.31 8.64 -6.17
C LEU A 40 0.76 7.42 -5.43
N GLU A 41 0.38 6.36 -6.15
CA GLU A 41 0.10 5.05 -5.53
C GLU A 41 1.37 4.20 -5.53
N VAL A 42 1.82 3.79 -4.34
CA VAL A 42 3.01 2.95 -4.15
C VAL A 42 2.58 1.50 -3.92
N GLY A 43 3.05 0.60 -4.80
CA GLY A 43 2.65 -0.81 -4.79
C GLY A 43 1.25 -1.00 -5.37
N CYS A 44 0.97 -0.43 -6.54
CA CYS A 44 -0.35 -0.49 -7.17
C CYS A 44 -0.75 -1.90 -7.65
N GLY A 45 0.20 -2.82 -7.76
CA GLY A 45 -0.03 -4.17 -8.23
C GLY A 45 -0.75 -4.19 -9.57
N THR A 46 -1.86 -4.92 -9.62
CA THR A 46 -2.69 -5.01 -10.83
C THR A 46 -3.59 -3.78 -11.06
N GLY A 47 -3.46 -2.71 -10.26
CA GLY A 47 -4.20 -1.47 -10.43
C GLY A 47 -5.64 -1.50 -9.93
N GLN A 48 -5.95 -2.33 -8.92
CA GLN A 48 -7.31 -2.48 -8.37
C GLN A 48 -7.90 -1.17 -7.81
N MET A 49 -7.03 -0.24 -7.40
CA MET A 49 -7.46 1.05 -6.84
C MET A 49 -7.50 2.19 -7.86
N LEU A 50 -6.74 2.08 -8.96
CA LEU A 50 -6.56 3.16 -9.94
C LEU A 50 -7.89 3.72 -10.50
N PRO A 51 -8.93 2.91 -10.82
CA PRO A 51 -10.21 3.43 -11.29
C PRO A 51 -11.08 4.08 -10.19
N LEU A 52 -10.63 4.05 -8.93
CA LEU A 52 -11.41 4.53 -7.79
C LEU A 52 -11.01 5.94 -7.33
N TYR A 53 -9.93 6.49 -7.89
CA TYR A 53 -9.51 7.86 -7.59
C TYR A 53 -10.50 8.87 -8.13
N PRO A 54 -10.67 10.02 -7.45
CA PRO A 54 -11.54 11.10 -7.92
C PRO A 54 -11.09 11.65 -9.25
N ASP A 55 -12.04 12.20 -10.02
CA ASP A 55 -11.72 12.98 -11.20
C ASP A 55 -10.89 14.23 -10.82
N GLY A 56 -9.97 14.61 -11.71
CA GLY A 56 -9.15 15.81 -11.55
C GLY A 56 -7.85 15.60 -10.76
N VAL A 57 -7.55 14.38 -10.28
CA VAL A 57 -6.21 14.07 -9.73
C VAL A 57 -5.21 13.77 -10.86
N GLU A 58 -3.97 14.22 -10.71
CA GLU A 58 -2.85 13.79 -11.55
C GLU A 58 -2.26 12.52 -10.96
N LEU A 59 -2.61 11.36 -11.55
CA LEU A 59 -2.32 10.04 -10.96
C LEU A 59 -1.05 9.41 -11.53
N PHE A 60 -0.12 9.09 -10.64
CA PHE A 60 1.03 8.23 -10.87
C PHE A 60 0.90 6.97 -10.02
N ALA A 61 1.41 5.86 -10.51
CA ALA A 61 1.45 4.62 -9.74
C ALA A 61 2.69 3.80 -10.07
N LEU A 62 3.21 3.08 -9.09
CA LEU A 62 4.36 2.22 -9.29
C LEU A 62 4.20 0.85 -8.62
N ASP A 63 4.86 -0.13 -9.22
CA ASP A 63 4.99 -1.48 -8.68
C ASP A 63 6.29 -2.11 -9.22
N PRO A 64 7.01 -2.93 -8.44
CA PRO A 64 8.19 -3.64 -8.94
C PRO A 64 7.85 -4.80 -9.90
N ASN A 65 6.58 -5.22 -9.98
CA ASN A 65 6.13 -6.31 -10.82
C ASN A 65 5.60 -5.80 -12.17
N ALA A 66 6.43 -5.86 -13.22
CA ALA A 66 6.06 -5.43 -14.56
C ALA A 66 4.84 -6.17 -15.14
N ASP A 67 4.66 -7.45 -14.81
CA ASP A 67 3.49 -8.25 -15.26
C ASP A 67 2.19 -7.71 -14.62
N ALA A 68 2.27 -7.21 -13.40
CA ALA A 68 1.14 -6.57 -12.72
C ALA A 68 0.80 -5.22 -13.36
N LEU A 69 1.81 -4.42 -13.73
CA LEU A 69 1.63 -3.12 -14.38
C LEU A 69 0.94 -3.23 -15.74
N ILE A 70 1.14 -4.30 -16.50
CA ILE A 70 0.39 -4.55 -17.76
C ILE A 70 -1.13 -4.62 -17.49
N ARG A 71 -1.55 -5.14 -16.34
CA ARG A 71 -2.96 -5.17 -15.95
C ARG A 71 -3.43 -3.82 -15.41
N ALA A 72 -2.58 -3.13 -14.68
CA ALA A 72 -2.84 -1.79 -14.18
C ALA A 72 -3.11 -0.79 -15.31
N ASP A 73 -2.30 -0.84 -16.37
CA ASP A 73 -2.47 -0.02 -17.57
C ASP A 73 -3.85 -0.21 -18.23
N ARG A 74 -4.31 -1.44 -18.34
CA ARG A 74 -5.66 -1.73 -18.88
C ARG A 74 -6.79 -1.19 -18.01
N ARG A 75 -6.58 -1.01 -16.70
CA ARG A 75 -7.59 -0.47 -15.77
C ARG A 75 -7.61 1.04 -15.71
N ALA A 76 -6.48 1.68 -15.92
CA ALA A 76 -6.33 3.13 -15.86
C ALA A 76 -5.25 3.61 -16.85
N PRO A 77 -5.54 3.62 -18.16
CA PRO A 77 -4.55 3.98 -19.19
C PRO A 77 -4.04 5.43 -19.12
N ALA A 78 -4.75 6.30 -18.40
CA ALA A 78 -4.34 7.69 -18.19
C ALA A 78 -3.38 7.89 -17.02
N ALA A 79 -3.13 6.85 -16.20
CA ALA A 79 -2.19 6.94 -15.08
C ALA A 79 -0.73 6.85 -15.56
N GLY A 80 0.14 7.63 -14.95
CA GLY A 80 1.59 7.53 -15.14
C GLY A 80 2.15 6.30 -14.43
N LEU A 81 2.30 5.15 -15.14
CA LEU A 81 2.77 3.90 -14.56
C LEU A 81 4.28 3.75 -14.64
N LEU A 82 4.92 3.32 -13.54
CA LEU A 82 6.36 3.12 -13.46
C LEU A 82 6.70 1.76 -12.80
N CYS A 83 7.69 1.06 -13.38
CA CYS A 83 8.27 -0.13 -12.75
C CYS A 83 9.38 0.31 -11.79
N ALA A 84 9.06 0.39 -10.49
CA ALA A 84 9.99 0.84 -9.46
C ALA A 84 9.65 0.26 -8.09
N SER A 85 10.62 0.29 -7.17
CA SER A 85 10.45 -0.12 -5.78
C SER A 85 10.08 1.06 -4.88
N ALA A 86 9.33 0.78 -3.80
CA ALA A 86 9.01 1.74 -2.75
C ALA A 86 10.26 2.32 -2.08
N GLU A 87 11.35 1.54 -2.00
CA GLU A 87 12.62 1.94 -1.38
C GLU A 87 13.46 2.90 -2.23
N HIS A 88 13.06 3.15 -3.49
CA HIS A 88 13.75 4.06 -4.43
C HIS A 88 12.73 4.69 -5.38
N LEU A 89 12.10 5.76 -4.94
CA LEU A 89 11.09 6.45 -5.73
C LEU A 89 11.75 7.38 -6.78
N PRO A 90 11.48 7.19 -8.08
CA PRO A 90 12.12 7.97 -9.14
C PRO A 90 11.46 9.35 -9.33
N PHE A 91 11.23 10.06 -8.23
CA PHE A 91 10.60 11.37 -8.23
C PHE A 91 11.41 12.37 -7.38
N PRO A 92 11.33 13.67 -7.68
CA PRO A 92 11.98 14.70 -6.87
C PRO A 92 11.30 14.85 -5.51
N ASP A 93 11.98 15.56 -4.60
CA ASP A 93 11.45 15.93 -3.30
C ASP A 93 10.18 16.79 -3.45
N ALA A 94 9.25 16.66 -2.52
CA ALA A 94 8.02 17.47 -2.44
C ALA A 94 7.21 17.51 -3.75
N ALA A 95 7.14 16.39 -4.47
CA ALA A 95 6.47 16.27 -5.76
C ALA A 95 4.96 16.00 -5.64
N PHE A 96 4.49 15.40 -4.55
CA PHE A 96 3.13 14.88 -4.42
C PHE A 96 2.34 15.52 -3.27
N ASP A 97 1.07 15.80 -3.53
CA ASP A 97 0.10 16.22 -2.52
C ASP A 97 -0.40 15.03 -1.69
N THR A 98 -0.52 13.87 -2.35
CA THR A 98 -0.98 12.64 -1.73
C THR A 98 -0.10 11.46 -2.17
N VAL A 99 0.32 10.64 -1.21
CA VAL A 99 0.86 9.30 -1.49
C VAL A 99 -0.07 8.26 -0.90
N VAL A 100 -0.37 7.22 -1.65
CA VAL A 100 -1.31 6.16 -1.25
C VAL A 100 -0.60 4.81 -1.27
N SER A 101 -0.88 3.99 -0.27
CA SER A 101 -0.45 2.58 -0.23
C SER A 101 -1.62 1.69 0.18
N GLY A 102 -1.95 0.73 -0.68
CA GLY A 102 -3.03 -0.22 -0.43
C GLY A 102 -2.56 -1.68 -0.46
N LEU A 103 -2.34 -2.29 0.71
CA LEU A 103 -1.89 -3.69 0.87
C LEU A 103 -0.49 -3.94 0.27
N ALA A 104 0.40 -2.94 0.28
CA ALA A 104 1.74 -3.05 -0.27
C ALA A 104 2.82 -3.12 0.81
N PHE A 105 2.73 -2.29 1.85
CA PHE A 105 3.78 -2.20 2.88
C PHE A 105 3.91 -3.45 3.77
N CYS A 106 2.94 -4.32 3.79
CA CYS A 106 3.09 -5.65 4.39
C CYS A 106 4.13 -6.51 3.63
N SER A 107 4.36 -6.25 2.34
CA SER A 107 5.26 -7.01 1.45
C SER A 107 6.56 -6.29 1.10
N VAL A 108 6.68 -4.98 1.35
CA VAL A 108 7.92 -4.19 1.12
C VAL A 108 9.06 -4.75 1.97
N PRO A 109 10.24 -5.06 1.39
CA PRO A 109 11.38 -5.63 2.12
C PRO A 109 11.89 -4.74 3.24
N ASP A 110 12.15 -3.46 2.94
CA ASP A 110 12.56 -2.43 3.90
C ASP A 110 11.50 -1.31 4.01
N PRO A 111 10.49 -1.47 4.87
CA PRO A 111 9.42 -0.49 4.99
C PRO A 111 9.89 0.86 5.59
N ALA A 112 10.95 0.87 6.39
CA ALA A 112 11.49 2.11 6.94
C ALA A 112 12.09 2.97 5.83
N ARG A 113 12.86 2.37 4.92
CA ARG A 113 13.40 3.04 3.74
C ARG A 113 12.29 3.50 2.79
N GLY A 114 11.28 2.65 2.54
CA GLY A 114 10.13 3.02 1.72
C GLY A 114 9.37 4.22 2.28
N LEU A 115 9.15 4.27 3.59
CA LEU A 115 8.51 5.42 4.24
C LEU A 115 9.38 6.68 4.24
N ALA A 116 10.71 6.54 4.34
CA ALA A 116 11.62 7.67 4.17
C ALA A 116 11.53 8.28 2.75
N GLU A 117 11.45 7.44 1.72
CA GLU A 117 11.23 7.87 0.34
C GLU A 117 9.85 8.53 0.15
N ILE A 118 8.78 7.95 0.71
CA ILE A 118 7.46 8.57 0.70
C ILE A 118 7.51 9.94 1.38
N ARG A 119 8.17 10.04 2.54
CA ARG A 119 8.33 11.31 3.24
C ARG A 119 9.10 12.35 2.41
N ARG A 120 10.10 11.92 1.66
CA ARG A 120 10.88 12.78 0.77
C ARG A 120 10.04 13.35 -0.37
N VAL A 121 9.28 12.48 -1.07
CA VAL A 121 8.50 12.90 -2.24
C VAL A 121 7.18 13.60 -1.90
N LEU A 122 6.66 13.47 -0.69
CA LEU A 122 5.49 14.23 -0.22
C LEU A 122 5.85 15.70 0.00
N LYS A 123 4.94 16.60 -0.36
CA LYS A 123 4.98 18.01 0.01
C LYS A 123 4.92 18.19 1.54
N PRO A 124 5.31 19.35 2.09
CA PRO A 124 5.24 19.60 3.52
C PRO A 124 3.86 19.37 4.15
N ASP A 125 2.80 19.78 3.44
CA ASP A 125 1.38 19.66 3.77
C ASP A 125 0.70 18.46 3.11
N GLY A 126 1.49 17.57 2.48
CA GLY A 126 1.01 16.36 1.82
C GLY A 126 0.65 15.26 2.81
N HIS A 127 -0.24 14.34 2.38
CA HIS A 127 -0.77 13.27 3.21
C HIS A 127 -0.40 11.89 2.65
N LEU A 128 -0.07 10.99 3.57
CA LEU A 128 0.06 9.55 3.32
C LEU A 128 -1.26 8.87 3.68
N LEU A 129 -1.87 8.19 2.70
CA LEU A 129 -3.07 7.37 2.89
C LEU A 129 -2.69 5.90 2.88
N MET A 130 -3.08 5.15 3.92
CA MET A 130 -2.71 3.73 4.01
C MET A 130 -3.92 2.83 4.27
N LEU A 131 -3.95 1.71 3.56
CA LEU A 131 -4.82 0.57 3.81
C LEU A 131 -3.94 -0.68 3.90
N GLU A 132 -3.71 -1.21 5.10
CA GLU A 132 -2.69 -2.24 5.31
C GLU A 132 -3.16 -3.35 6.26
N HIS A 133 -2.58 -4.54 6.07
CA HIS A 133 -2.57 -5.56 7.10
C HIS A 133 -1.59 -5.17 8.20
N VAL A 134 -2.03 -5.29 9.44
CA VAL A 134 -1.17 -5.03 10.60
C VAL A 134 -1.30 -6.13 11.64
N HIS A 135 -0.36 -6.16 12.57
CA HIS A 135 -0.37 -7.12 13.67
C HIS A 135 -1.65 -7.01 14.52
N ALA A 136 -2.12 -8.15 15.04
CA ALA A 136 -3.25 -8.18 15.94
C ALA A 136 -2.94 -7.43 17.25
N ARG A 137 -3.95 -6.81 17.86
CA ARG A 137 -3.78 -6.06 19.12
C ARG A 137 -3.77 -6.96 20.35
N ASN A 138 -4.49 -8.09 20.33
CA ASN A 138 -4.55 -9.02 21.45
C ASN A 138 -3.43 -10.08 21.41
N ARG A 139 -3.05 -10.61 22.57
CA ARG A 139 -1.93 -11.58 22.70
C ARG A 139 -2.14 -12.86 21.90
N ALA A 140 -3.36 -13.41 21.91
CA ALA A 140 -3.67 -14.65 21.21
C ALA A 140 -3.57 -14.47 19.68
N GLY A 141 -4.11 -13.37 19.14
CA GLY A 141 -3.99 -13.02 17.73
C GLY A 141 -2.54 -12.75 17.31
N ARG A 142 -1.74 -12.09 18.15
CA ARG A 142 -0.30 -11.90 17.91
C ARG A 142 0.41 -13.24 17.77
N TRP A 143 0.25 -14.10 18.77
CA TRP A 143 0.84 -15.44 18.74
C TRP A 143 0.43 -16.23 17.48
N LEU A 144 -0.86 -16.19 17.12
CA LEU A 144 -1.36 -16.86 15.92
C LEU A 144 -0.72 -16.32 14.64
N LEU A 145 -0.67 -14.99 14.47
CA LEU A 145 -0.07 -14.37 13.29
C LEU A 145 1.44 -14.62 13.21
N ASP A 146 2.15 -14.60 14.34
CA ASP A 146 3.60 -14.91 14.38
C ASP A 146 3.86 -16.37 13.99
N THR A 147 3.01 -17.29 14.44
CA THR A 147 3.12 -18.72 14.09
C THR A 147 2.81 -18.98 12.62
N LEU A 148 1.81 -18.29 12.06
CA LEU A 148 1.36 -18.47 10.68
C LEU A 148 2.17 -17.65 9.66
N GLN A 149 2.95 -16.66 10.11
CA GLN A 149 3.69 -15.77 9.23
C GLN A 149 4.65 -16.49 8.28
N PRO A 150 5.50 -17.45 8.69
CA PRO A 150 6.44 -18.06 7.75
C PRO A 150 5.76 -18.78 6.58
N PRO A 151 4.80 -19.71 6.79
CA PRO A 151 4.10 -20.35 5.67
C PRO A 151 3.25 -19.35 4.86
N TRP A 152 2.66 -18.32 5.50
CA TRP A 152 1.90 -17.28 4.81
C TRP A 152 2.79 -16.46 3.88
N THR A 153 3.94 -15.99 4.36
CA THR A 153 4.90 -15.21 3.55
C THR A 153 5.39 -16.01 2.34
N LEU A 154 5.62 -17.32 2.51
CA LEU A 154 6.00 -18.20 1.41
C LEU A 154 4.86 -18.35 0.39
N LEU A 155 3.63 -18.55 0.85
CA LEU A 155 2.45 -18.72 -0.01
C LEU A 155 2.11 -17.45 -0.79
N THR A 156 2.18 -16.28 -0.14
CA THR A 156 1.84 -15.00 -0.76
C THR A 156 2.99 -14.43 -1.59
N GLY A 157 4.23 -14.77 -1.27
CA GLY A 157 5.43 -14.27 -1.95
C GLY A 157 5.99 -12.97 -1.34
N GLY A 158 5.65 -12.67 -0.07
CA GLY A 158 6.23 -11.52 0.60
C GLY A 158 5.44 -10.93 1.75
N CYS A 159 4.12 -11.09 1.77
CA CYS A 159 3.25 -10.51 2.79
C CYS A 159 3.59 -10.99 4.21
N ARG A 160 3.79 -10.04 5.12
CA ARG A 160 4.05 -10.25 6.55
C ARG A 160 2.87 -9.68 7.36
N PRO A 161 1.85 -10.49 7.67
CA PRO A 161 0.62 -10.02 8.33
C PRO A 161 0.83 -9.63 9.79
N ASN A 162 1.99 -9.94 10.36
CA ASN A 162 2.41 -9.60 11.72
C ASN A 162 3.27 -8.32 11.80
N ARG A 163 3.24 -7.46 10.78
CA ARG A 163 3.99 -6.20 10.78
C ARG A 163 3.25 -5.13 11.59
N ASP A 164 3.94 -4.46 12.50
CA ASP A 164 3.41 -3.30 13.24
C ASP A 164 3.51 -2.02 12.37
N THR A 165 2.77 -1.99 11.24
CA THR A 165 2.88 -0.93 10.23
C THR A 165 2.61 0.46 10.80
N GLU A 166 1.62 0.61 11.70
CA GLU A 166 1.31 1.88 12.36
C GLU A 166 2.54 2.44 13.07
N LYS A 167 3.22 1.59 13.86
CA LYS A 167 4.43 1.99 14.60
C LYS A 167 5.59 2.32 13.67
N ILE A 168 5.73 1.61 12.54
CA ILE A 168 6.77 1.90 11.56
C ILE A 168 6.52 3.26 10.89
N VAL A 169 5.27 3.59 10.60
CA VAL A 169 4.84 4.90 10.05
C VAL A 169 5.15 6.02 11.05
N GLU A 170 4.79 5.84 12.33
CA GLU A 170 5.10 6.82 13.38
C GLU A 170 6.62 7.00 13.57
N ASN A 171 7.39 5.91 13.57
CA ASN A 171 8.86 5.94 13.68
C ASN A 171 9.54 6.62 12.45
N ALA A 172 8.89 6.61 11.30
CA ALA A 172 9.34 7.33 10.11
C ALA A 172 9.02 8.85 10.17
N GLY A 173 8.44 9.32 11.28
CA GLY A 173 8.14 10.73 11.53
C GLY A 173 6.81 11.19 10.92
N PHE A 174 5.88 10.28 10.71
CA PHE A 174 4.51 10.62 10.33
C PHE A 174 3.60 10.63 11.57
N CYS A 175 2.59 11.50 11.55
CA CYS A 175 1.53 11.57 12.55
C CYS A 175 0.24 11.00 12.00
N ILE A 176 -0.27 9.92 12.63
CA ILE A 176 -1.53 9.27 12.23
C ILE A 176 -2.72 10.10 12.73
N GLU A 177 -3.60 10.52 11.82
CA GLU A 177 -4.81 11.31 12.10
C GLU A 177 -5.91 10.41 12.66
N ARG A 178 -6.39 10.70 13.86
CA ARG A 178 -7.43 9.90 14.53
C ARG A 178 -8.80 9.99 13.87
N GLU A 179 -9.13 11.12 13.25
CA GLU A 179 -10.41 11.34 12.57
C GLU A 179 -10.62 10.43 11.36
N HIS A 180 -9.54 10.10 10.66
CA HIS A 180 -9.55 9.25 9.47
C HIS A 180 -9.08 7.81 9.74
N TYR A 181 -9.06 7.41 11.01
CA TYR A 181 -8.59 6.07 11.41
C TYR A 181 -9.74 5.07 11.50
N LYS A 182 -9.64 3.97 10.75
CA LYS A 182 -10.57 2.82 10.80
C LYS A 182 -9.79 1.53 11.05
N ALA A 183 -10.31 0.68 11.92
CA ALA A 183 -9.72 -0.60 12.26
C ALA A 183 -10.78 -1.70 12.25
N GLN A 184 -10.48 -2.80 11.55
CA GLN A 184 -11.32 -4.01 11.57
C GLN A 184 -10.41 -5.24 11.56
N GLY A 185 -10.39 -5.98 12.67
CA GLY A 185 -9.47 -7.11 12.82
C GLY A 185 -8.02 -6.69 12.66
N VAL A 186 -7.36 -7.23 11.63
CA VAL A 186 -5.98 -6.93 11.25
C VAL A 186 -5.86 -5.88 10.13
N MET A 187 -6.99 -5.32 9.69
CA MET A 187 -6.99 -4.27 8.67
C MET A 187 -6.96 -2.88 9.31
N ARG A 188 -6.16 -2.00 8.75
CA ARG A 188 -6.10 -0.58 9.11
C ARG A 188 -6.23 0.29 7.88
N HIS A 189 -6.97 1.36 8.04
CA HIS A 189 -7.14 2.43 7.08
C HIS A 189 -6.93 3.73 7.83
N PHE A 190 -5.95 4.52 7.41
CA PHE A 190 -5.63 5.78 8.07
C PHE A 190 -4.99 6.79 7.13
N VAL A 191 -5.05 8.04 7.56
CA VAL A 191 -4.31 9.16 6.98
C VAL A 191 -3.19 9.54 7.94
N ALA A 192 -2.05 9.96 7.40
CA ALA A 192 -0.94 10.44 8.19
C ALA A 192 -0.29 11.66 7.52
N GLY A 193 -0.01 12.69 8.30
CA GLY A 193 0.70 13.90 7.89
C GLY A 193 2.17 13.88 8.29
N LYS A 194 2.97 14.82 7.75
CA LYS A 194 4.39 15.01 8.14
C LYS A 194 4.57 15.72 9.48
N SER A 195 3.54 16.39 9.96
CA SER A 195 3.51 17.11 11.25
C SER A 195 2.25 16.75 12.01
N CYS A 196 2.35 16.78 13.33
CA CYS A 196 1.25 16.55 14.25
C CYS A 196 0.45 17.83 14.50
#